data_69d77d9c08c5561860d77a9728cecf1c
#
_entry.id   69d77d9c08c5561860d77a9728cecf1c
#
_cell.length_a   1.000
_cell.length_b   1.000
_cell.length_c   1.000
_cell.angle_alpha   90.00
_cell.angle_beta   90.00
_cell.angle_gamma   90.00
#
_symmetry.space_group_name_H-M   'P 1'
#
loop_
_entity.id
_entity.type
_entity.pdbx_description
1 polymer ?
#
loop_
_entity_poly.entity_id
_entity_poly.type
_entity_poly.pdbx_seq_one_letter_code
_entity_poly.pdbx_strand_id
1 'polypeptide(L)'
;EMNQPIPIEVYLQQKRQDRLINMQNLSMTHQMYQGSFDLSLLQNKSLFTTDQYDAIIATECEKYGIDPLLIKSIIKHESGFNTNVVSSAGASGLMQLMPSNIRHYGVADPFNPEENIAAGVKHFKSYYDMYKGDLELTLAAYNAGPGNVKKYGGVPPFKETQNYIERVLGTYEKAKSI
;
A
#
# COMPACT_ATOMS: atom_id res chain seq x y z
N GLU A 1 23.88 -4.98 -33.50
CA GLU A 1 22.61 -5.74 -33.66
C GLU A 1 21.50 -4.91 -33.09
N MET A 2 20.62 -4.42 -33.97
CA MET A 2 19.46 -3.61 -33.58
C MET A 2 18.44 -4.53 -32.94
N ASN A 3 18.09 -4.22 -31.68
CA ASN A 3 17.06 -4.92 -30.88
C ASN A 3 15.71 -4.74 -31.59
N GLN A 4 15.22 -5.77 -32.28
CA GLN A 4 13.90 -5.73 -32.92
C GLN A 4 12.80 -5.64 -31.84
N PRO A 5 11.80 -4.80 -32.02
CA PRO A 5 10.71 -4.70 -31.05
C PRO A 5 9.97 -6.04 -30.96
N ILE A 6 9.72 -6.49 -29.73
CA ILE A 6 8.97 -7.71 -29.46
C ILE A 6 7.55 -7.56 -30.03
N PRO A 7 7.05 -8.53 -30.85
CA PRO A 7 5.67 -8.47 -31.35
C PRO A 7 4.65 -8.36 -30.20
N ILE A 8 3.62 -7.53 -30.38
CA ILE A 8 2.65 -7.22 -29.36
C ILE A 8 1.97 -8.47 -28.77
N GLU A 9 1.77 -9.49 -29.59
CA GLU A 9 1.19 -10.78 -29.16
C GLU A 9 2.10 -11.54 -28.20
N VAL A 10 3.41 -11.52 -28.46
CA VAL A 10 4.42 -12.14 -27.59
C VAL A 10 4.49 -11.39 -26.27
N TYR A 11 4.44 -10.05 -26.29
CA TYR A 11 4.37 -9.22 -25.09
C TYR A 11 3.12 -9.51 -24.25
N LEU A 12 1.94 -9.60 -24.88
CA LEU A 12 0.69 -9.89 -24.20
C LEU A 12 0.64 -11.32 -23.65
N GLN A 13 1.26 -12.27 -24.34
CA GLN A 13 1.38 -13.65 -23.88
C GLN A 13 2.30 -13.76 -22.67
N GLN A 14 3.43 -13.05 -22.68
CA GLN A 14 4.34 -12.94 -21.55
C GLN A 14 3.61 -12.34 -20.33
N LYS A 15 2.87 -11.25 -20.51
CA LYS A 15 2.10 -10.62 -19.43
C LYS A 15 1.01 -11.51 -18.85
N ARG A 16 0.38 -12.37 -19.65
CA ARG A 16 -0.58 -13.39 -19.15
C ARG A 16 0.12 -14.45 -18.31
N GLN A 17 1.30 -14.89 -18.76
CA GLN A 17 2.11 -15.89 -18.04
C GLN A 17 2.59 -15.31 -16.70
N ASP A 18 3.08 -14.07 -16.71
CA ASP A 18 3.51 -13.36 -15.49
C ASP A 18 2.38 -13.24 -14.47
N ARG A 19 1.14 -12.94 -14.93
CA ARG A 19 -0.05 -12.92 -14.07
C ARG A 19 -0.37 -14.28 -13.45
N LEU A 20 -0.25 -15.36 -14.23
CA LEU A 20 -0.50 -16.72 -13.73
C LEU A 20 0.55 -17.12 -12.70
N ILE A 21 1.83 -16.81 -12.94
CA ILE A 21 2.93 -17.07 -12.00
C ILE A 21 2.71 -16.27 -10.72
N ASN A 22 2.30 -15.00 -10.83
CA ASN A 22 2.01 -14.16 -9.66
C ASN A 22 0.82 -14.68 -8.85
N MET A 23 -0.25 -15.16 -9.50
CA MET A 23 -1.37 -15.79 -8.80
C MET A 23 -0.98 -17.09 -8.09
N GLN A 24 -0.09 -17.89 -8.67
CA GLN A 24 0.44 -19.10 -8.04
C GLN A 24 1.38 -18.76 -6.87
N ASN A 25 2.21 -17.74 -7.02
CA ASN A 25 3.08 -17.25 -5.94
C ASN A 25 2.28 -16.67 -4.77
N LEU A 26 1.20 -15.92 -5.05
CA LEU A 26 0.24 -15.45 -4.04
C LEU A 26 -0.36 -16.61 -3.24
N SER A 27 -0.76 -17.69 -3.93
CA SER A 27 -1.31 -18.88 -3.28
C SER A 27 -0.27 -19.60 -2.42
N MET A 28 0.98 -19.71 -2.90
CA MET A 28 2.08 -20.31 -2.12
C MET A 28 2.50 -19.42 -0.94
N THR A 29 2.56 -18.10 -1.13
CA THR A 29 2.85 -17.15 -0.05
C THR A 29 1.78 -17.23 1.03
N HIS A 30 0.51 -17.32 0.66
CA HIS A 30 -0.60 -17.52 1.58
C HIS A 30 -0.44 -18.81 2.41
N GLN A 31 0.01 -19.92 1.80
CA GLN A 31 0.29 -21.18 2.50
C GLN A 31 1.52 -21.12 3.42
N MET A 32 2.57 -20.39 3.04
CA MET A 32 3.79 -20.24 3.86
C MET A 32 3.56 -19.35 5.09
N TYR A 33 2.66 -18.37 4.99
CA TYR A 33 2.39 -17.39 6.06
C TYR A 33 1.45 -17.90 7.16
N GLN A 34 0.76 -19.00 6.98
CA GLN A 34 -0.09 -19.58 8.03
C GLN A 34 0.69 -20.03 9.29
N GLY A 35 2.03 -19.93 9.26
CA GLY A 35 2.90 -20.31 10.37
C GLY A 35 3.49 -19.18 11.21
N SER A 36 3.52 -17.91 10.73
CA SER A 36 4.22 -16.80 11.40
C SER A 36 3.34 -15.62 11.81
N PHE A 37 2.28 -15.34 11.06
CA PHE A 37 1.29 -14.30 11.39
C PHE A 37 -0.12 -14.86 11.20
N ASP A 38 -0.98 -14.66 12.20
CA ASP A 38 -2.37 -15.08 12.09
C ASP A 38 -3.14 -14.12 11.16
N LEU A 39 -3.25 -14.51 9.89
CA LEU A 39 -3.99 -13.74 8.88
C LEU A 39 -5.45 -13.52 9.26
N SER A 40 -6.01 -14.33 10.18
CA SER A 40 -7.39 -14.14 10.64
C SER A 40 -7.59 -12.78 11.31
N LEU A 41 -6.52 -12.22 11.90
CA LEU A 41 -6.56 -10.88 12.50
C LEU A 41 -6.81 -9.78 11.47
N LEU A 42 -6.45 -10.01 10.19
CA LEU A 42 -6.72 -9.08 9.09
C LEU A 42 -8.13 -9.22 8.51
N GLN A 43 -8.81 -10.34 8.78
CA GLN A 43 -10.07 -10.72 8.12
C GLN A 43 -11.33 -10.17 8.80
N ASN A 44 -11.26 -8.99 9.39
CA ASN A 44 -12.44 -8.36 9.99
C ASN A 44 -13.40 -7.86 8.89
N LYS A 45 -14.37 -8.71 8.52
CA LYS A 45 -15.36 -8.43 7.46
C LYS A 45 -16.27 -7.24 7.77
N SER A 46 -16.39 -6.83 9.02
CA SER A 46 -17.16 -5.63 9.37
C SER A 46 -16.42 -4.34 9.09
N LEU A 47 -15.09 -4.37 9.10
CA LEU A 47 -14.22 -3.21 8.84
C LEU A 47 -13.63 -3.21 7.44
N PHE A 48 -13.33 -4.39 6.87
CA PHE A 48 -12.65 -4.54 5.60
C PHE A 48 -13.50 -5.34 4.61
N THR A 49 -13.65 -4.83 3.41
CA THR A 49 -14.50 -5.41 2.37
C THR A 49 -13.88 -6.62 1.67
N THR A 50 -12.59 -6.85 1.86
CA THR A 50 -11.86 -7.94 1.22
C THR A 50 -10.66 -8.40 2.05
N ASP A 51 -10.27 -9.65 1.88
CA ASP A 51 -9.05 -10.29 2.38
C ASP A 51 -8.04 -10.60 1.25
N GLN A 52 -8.40 -10.24 0.02
CA GLN A 52 -7.64 -10.60 -1.19
C GLN A 52 -6.16 -10.20 -1.14
N TYR A 53 -5.82 -9.12 -0.43
CA TYR A 53 -4.44 -8.57 -0.38
C TYR A 53 -3.73 -8.86 0.95
N ASP A 54 -4.35 -9.59 1.87
CA ASP A 54 -3.84 -9.78 3.24
C ASP A 54 -2.46 -10.43 3.27
N ALA A 55 -2.23 -11.44 2.41
CA ALA A 55 -0.94 -12.10 2.33
C ALA A 55 0.18 -11.17 1.84
N ILE A 56 -0.10 -10.32 0.84
CA ILE A 56 0.86 -9.32 0.33
C ILE A 56 1.15 -8.29 1.43
N ILE A 57 0.11 -7.77 2.08
CA ILE A 57 0.23 -6.78 3.15
C ILE A 57 1.09 -7.35 4.29
N ALA A 58 0.80 -8.56 4.76
CA ALA A 58 1.55 -9.21 5.83
C ALA A 58 3.03 -9.39 5.44
N THR A 59 3.30 -9.89 4.22
CA THR A 59 4.65 -10.11 3.71
C THR A 59 5.46 -8.81 3.68
N GLU A 60 4.88 -7.75 3.11
CA GLU A 60 5.61 -6.49 3.00
C GLU A 60 5.78 -5.81 4.36
N CYS A 61 4.78 -5.87 5.23
CA CYS A 61 4.86 -5.30 6.58
C CYS A 61 5.90 -5.98 7.46
N GLU A 62 6.05 -7.31 7.36
CA GLU A 62 7.05 -8.07 8.11
C GLU A 62 8.47 -7.59 7.81
N LYS A 63 8.78 -7.28 6.56
CA LYS A 63 10.11 -6.79 6.14
C LYS A 63 10.54 -5.53 6.90
N TYR A 64 9.58 -4.72 7.32
CA TYR A 64 9.83 -3.40 7.91
C TYR A 64 9.35 -3.26 9.35
N GLY A 65 8.79 -4.32 9.95
CA GLY A 65 8.22 -4.27 11.29
C GLY A 65 7.04 -3.31 11.43
N ILE A 66 6.21 -3.18 10.39
CA ILE A 66 4.99 -2.37 10.40
C ILE A 66 3.79 -3.28 10.66
N ASP A 67 2.83 -2.79 11.47
CA ASP A 67 1.60 -3.53 11.73
C ASP A 67 0.75 -3.65 10.45
N PRO A 68 0.44 -4.88 9.98
CA PRO A 68 -0.38 -5.10 8.79
C PRO A 68 -1.77 -4.47 8.86
N LEU A 69 -2.38 -4.39 10.05
CA LEU A 69 -3.69 -3.74 10.25
C LEU A 69 -3.64 -2.24 9.94
N LEU A 70 -2.52 -1.59 10.23
CA LEU A 70 -2.33 -0.17 9.90
C LEU A 70 -2.27 0.04 8.38
N ILE A 71 -1.51 -0.76 7.67
CA ILE A 71 -1.42 -0.69 6.19
C ILE A 71 -2.77 -1.03 5.55
N LYS A 72 -3.46 -2.05 6.04
CA LYS A 72 -4.80 -2.39 5.54
C LYS A 72 -5.79 -1.24 5.76
N SER A 73 -5.69 -0.54 6.88
CA SER A 73 -6.50 0.66 7.17
C SER A 73 -6.17 1.81 6.20
N ILE A 74 -4.90 2.02 5.88
CA ILE A 74 -4.47 3.00 4.87
C ILE A 74 -5.08 2.65 3.50
N ILE A 75 -4.92 1.43 3.03
CA ILE A 75 -5.46 0.97 1.73
C ILE A 75 -6.97 1.19 1.65
N LYS A 76 -7.70 0.88 2.73
CA LYS A 76 -9.14 1.13 2.81
C LYS A 76 -9.49 2.59 2.51
N HIS A 77 -8.77 3.53 3.09
CA HIS A 77 -9.07 4.96 2.95
C HIS A 77 -8.45 5.61 1.72
N GLU A 78 -7.40 5.01 1.15
CA GLU A 78 -6.78 5.51 -0.08
C GLU A 78 -7.55 5.08 -1.34
N SER A 79 -7.92 3.82 -1.45
CA SER A 79 -8.49 3.23 -2.66
C SER A 79 -9.78 2.44 -2.46
N GLY A 80 -10.18 2.16 -1.22
CA GLY A 80 -11.25 1.21 -0.95
C GLY A 80 -10.96 -0.19 -1.49
N PHE A 81 -9.69 -0.58 -1.57
CA PHE A 81 -9.20 -1.82 -2.17
C PHE A 81 -9.39 -1.94 -3.69
N ASN A 82 -9.65 -0.83 -4.38
CA ASN A 82 -9.73 -0.81 -5.84
C ASN A 82 -8.34 -0.51 -6.43
N THR A 83 -7.79 -1.49 -7.16
CA THR A 83 -6.46 -1.38 -7.78
C THR A 83 -6.35 -0.32 -8.87
N ASN A 84 -7.46 0.09 -9.47
CA ASN A 84 -7.48 0.97 -10.65
C ASN A 84 -7.76 2.45 -10.33
N VAL A 85 -7.82 2.81 -9.04
CA VAL A 85 -8.08 4.21 -8.63
C VAL A 85 -6.92 5.09 -9.03
N VAL A 86 -7.25 6.21 -9.68
CA VAL A 86 -6.34 7.32 -9.97
C VAL A 86 -6.97 8.60 -9.44
N SER A 87 -6.26 9.32 -8.59
CA SER A 87 -6.72 10.63 -8.09
C SER A 87 -6.53 11.73 -9.14
N SER A 88 -7.17 12.87 -8.94
CA SER A 88 -6.98 14.06 -9.79
C SER A 88 -5.53 14.55 -9.83
N ALA A 89 -4.75 14.27 -8.79
CA ALA A 89 -3.32 14.59 -8.70
C ALA A 89 -2.41 13.49 -9.29
N GLY A 90 -2.98 12.38 -9.79
CA GLY A 90 -2.24 11.27 -10.39
C GLY A 90 -1.76 10.21 -9.41
N ALA A 91 -2.20 10.25 -8.15
CA ALA A 91 -1.94 9.15 -7.21
C ALA A 91 -2.65 7.88 -7.69
N SER A 92 -1.95 6.73 -7.69
CA SER A 92 -2.40 5.53 -8.39
C SER A 92 -2.40 4.29 -7.49
N GLY A 93 -3.42 3.45 -7.66
CA GLY A 93 -3.51 2.10 -7.11
C GLY A 93 -3.88 2.03 -5.63
N LEU A 94 -3.67 0.87 -5.03
CA LEU A 94 -4.15 0.52 -3.69
C LEU A 94 -3.69 1.49 -2.59
N MET A 95 -2.43 1.90 -2.61
CA MET A 95 -1.84 2.82 -1.63
C MET A 95 -1.66 4.24 -2.17
N GLN A 96 -2.24 4.56 -3.31
CA GLN A 96 -2.24 5.89 -3.94
C GLN A 96 -0.84 6.50 -4.05
N LEU A 97 0.03 5.81 -4.79
CA LEU A 97 1.39 6.29 -5.05
C LEU A 97 1.40 7.46 -6.02
N MET A 98 2.04 8.55 -5.64
CA MET A 98 2.27 9.69 -6.53
C MET A 98 3.28 9.33 -7.64
N PRO A 99 3.20 9.96 -8.83
CA PRO A 99 4.11 9.70 -9.94
C PRO A 99 5.60 9.78 -9.57
N SER A 100 5.97 10.69 -8.67
CA SER A 100 7.34 10.81 -8.15
C SER A 100 7.77 9.56 -7.36
N ASN A 101 6.88 9.00 -6.56
CA ASN A 101 7.15 7.80 -5.77
C ASN A 101 7.19 6.55 -6.66
N ILE A 102 6.31 6.45 -7.67
CA ILE A 102 6.33 5.38 -8.67
C ILE A 102 7.73 5.32 -9.33
N ARG A 103 8.25 6.46 -9.76
CA ARG A 103 9.61 6.55 -10.34
C ARG A 103 10.71 6.23 -9.32
N HIS A 104 10.60 6.80 -8.12
CA HIS A 104 11.62 6.64 -7.07
C HIS A 104 11.78 5.17 -6.65
N TYR A 105 10.69 4.44 -6.51
CA TYR A 105 10.69 3.03 -6.10
C TYR A 105 10.78 2.05 -7.27
N GLY A 106 10.85 2.53 -8.52
CA GLY A 106 10.97 1.69 -9.71
C GLY A 106 9.76 0.82 -9.97
N VAL A 107 8.55 1.30 -9.64
CA VAL A 107 7.29 0.60 -9.86
C VAL A 107 7.01 0.56 -11.36
N ALA A 108 6.93 -0.64 -11.93
CA ALA A 108 6.66 -0.82 -13.36
C ALA A 108 5.16 -0.68 -13.68
N ASP A 109 4.30 -1.23 -12.81
CA ASP A 109 2.85 -1.14 -12.93
C ASP A 109 2.24 -0.73 -11.57
N PRO A 110 1.82 0.54 -11.39
CA PRO A 110 1.22 1.00 -10.13
C PRO A 110 -0.15 0.39 -9.83
N PHE A 111 -0.76 -0.31 -10.79
CA PHE A 111 -2.02 -1.02 -10.62
C PHE A 111 -1.82 -2.50 -10.26
N ASN A 112 -0.58 -2.99 -10.32
CA ASN A 112 -0.23 -4.31 -9.79
C ASN A 112 -0.23 -4.27 -8.26
N PRO A 113 -1.04 -5.11 -7.57
CA PRO A 113 -1.16 -5.08 -6.11
C PRO A 113 0.18 -5.30 -5.39
N GLU A 114 1.00 -6.23 -5.86
CA GLU A 114 2.29 -6.55 -5.24
C GLU A 114 3.25 -5.36 -5.33
N GLU A 115 3.39 -4.78 -6.52
CA GLU A 115 4.28 -3.64 -6.73
C GLU A 115 3.82 -2.40 -5.96
N ASN A 116 2.51 -2.13 -5.99
CA ASN A 116 1.93 -0.97 -5.31
C ASN A 116 2.08 -1.08 -3.79
N ILE A 117 1.71 -2.23 -3.19
CA ILE A 117 1.80 -2.44 -1.75
C ILE A 117 3.27 -2.45 -1.30
N ALA A 118 4.17 -3.13 -2.03
CA ALA A 118 5.60 -3.16 -1.70
C ALA A 118 6.21 -1.75 -1.65
N ALA A 119 5.97 -0.94 -2.68
CA ALA A 119 6.43 0.45 -2.72
C ALA A 119 5.74 1.32 -1.67
N GLY A 120 4.43 1.15 -1.49
CA GLY A 120 3.64 1.92 -0.51
C GLY A 120 4.06 1.68 0.93
N VAL A 121 4.31 0.42 1.32
CA VAL A 121 4.79 0.07 2.67
C VAL A 121 6.19 0.64 2.89
N LYS A 122 7.08 0.51 1.91
CA LYS A 122 8.43 1.09 1.99
C LYS A 122 8.38 2.62 2.11
N HIS A 123 7.50 3.27 1.36
CA HIS A 123 7.28 4.72 1.44
C HIS A 123 6.74 5.14 2.80
N PHE A 124 5.71 4.45 3.31
CA PHE A 124 5.18 4.67 4.65
C PHE A 124 6.27 4.53 5.72
N LYS A 125 7.08 3.45 5.63
CA LYS A 125 8.18 3.20 6.58
C LYS A 125 9.19 4.34 6.59
N SER A 126 9.51 4.94 5.45
CA SER A 126 10.44 6.07 5.40
C SER A 126 9.95 7.27 6.24
N TYR A 127 8.66 7.54 6.24
CA TYR A 127 8.07 8.59 7.09
C TYR A 127 7.92 8.14 8.54
N TYR A 128 7.56 6.88 8.77
CA TYR A 128 7.49 6.32 10.11
C TYR A 128 8.81 6.45 10.85
N ASP A 129 9.93 6.18 10.18
CA ASP A 129 11.27 6.38 10.75
C ASP A 129 11.63 7.84 10.92
N MET A 130 11.30 8.69 9.93
CA MET A 130 11.53 10.13 9.98
C MET A 130 10.88 10.77 11.21
N TYR A 131 9.67 10.32 11.56
CA TYR A 131 8.90 10.83 12.70
C TYR A 131 8.98 9.93 13.94
N LYS A 132 9.96 9.02 13.99
CA LYS A 132 10.25 8.17 15.17
C LYS A 132 9.04 7.39 15.68
N GLY A 133 8.19 6.90 14.79
CA GLY A 133 7.00 6.13 15.09
C GLY A 133 5.75 6.94 15.47
N ASP A 134 5.80 8.26 15.39
CA ASP A 134 4.60 9.09 15.55
C ASP A 134 3.65 8.88 14.36
N LEU A 135 2.52 8.22 14.63
CA LEU A 135 1.57 7.85 13.57
C LEU A 135 0.81 9.04 12.99
N GLU A 136 0.48 10.04 13.80
CA GLU A 136 -0.22 11.24 13.29
C GLU A 136 0.67 12.02 12.32
N LEU A 137 1.93 12.25 12.68
CA LEU A 137 2.89 12.92 11.81
C LEU A 137 3.25 12.09 10.58
N THR A 138 3.36 10.77 10.74
CA THR A 138 3.61 9.84 9.63
C THR A 138 2.47 9.89 8.61
N LEU A 139 1.24 9.79 9.06
CA LEU A 139 0.05 9.85 8.21
C LEU A 139 -0.15 11.24 7.60
N ALA A 140 0.14 12.31 8.35
CA ALA A 140 0.16 13.67 7.82
C ALA A 140 1.14 13.81 6.66
N ALA A 141 2.35 13.30 6.81
CA ALA A 141 3.36 13.31 5.74
C ALA A 141 2.95 12.43 4.55
N TYR A 142 2.34 11.27 4.81
CA TYR A 142 1.87 10.38 3.76
C TYR A 142 0.78 11.06 2.90
N ASN A 143 -0.18 11.74 3.52
CA ASN A 143 -1.28 12.42 2.83
C ASN A 143 -0.89 13.80 2.26
N ALA A 144 -0.28 14.66 3.05
CA ALA A 144 -0.01 16.05 2.71
C ALA A 144 1.45 16.34 2.27
N GLY A 145 2.33 15.35 2.40
CA GLY A 145 3.76 15.49 2.16
C GLY A 145 4.56 16.00 3.36
N PRO A 146 5.83 15.59 3.49
CA PRO A 146 6.69 15.97 4.61
C PRO A 146 7.03 17.47 4.61
N GLY A 147 7.00 18.10 3.43
CA GLY A 147 7.22 19.56 3.30
C GLY A 147 6.17 20.38 4.05
N ASN A 148 4.90 19.98 3.98
CA ASN A 148 3.82 20.64 4.71
C ASN A 148 3.92 20.37 6.22
N VAL A 149 4.26 19.15 6.64
CA VAL A 149 4.49 18.85 8.06
C VAL A 149 5.60 19.72 8.63
N LYS A 150 6.70 19.87 7.90
CA LYS A 150 7.80 20.77 8.28
C LYS A 150 7.36 22.24 8.33
N LYS A 151 6.65 22.71 7.31
CA LYS A 151 6.16 24.10 7.19
C LYS A 151 5.29 24.51 8.37
N TYR A 152 4.41 23.61 8.82
CA TYR A 152 3.47 23.89 9.90
C TYR A 152 3.97 23.41 11.28
N GLY A 153 5.12 22.78 11.36
CA GLY A 153 5.68 22.28 12.61
C GLY A 153 4.87 21.15 13.25
N GLY A 154 4.11 20.40 12.45
CA GLY A 154 3.21 19.36 12.90
C GLY A 154 2.17 18.99 11.85
N VAL A 155 1.04 18.45 12.29
CA VAL A 155 -0.08 18.16 11.38
C VAL A 155 -0.57 19.45 10.72
N PRO A 156 -0.54 19.54 9.37
CA PRO A 156 -0.99 20.76 8.69
C PRO A 156 -2.47 21.05 8.97
N PRO A 157 -2.90 22.32 9.02
CA PRO A 157 -4.29 22.69 9.27
C PRO A 157 -5.19 22.47 8.04
N PHE A 158 -4.95 21.38 7.32
CA PHE A 158 -5.75 20.98 6.17
C PHE A 158 -6.85 20.04 6.64
N LYS A 159 -8.10 20.42 6.41
CA LYS A 159 -9.24 19.60 6.81
C LYS A 159 -9.20 18.19 6.21
N GLU A 160 -8.76 18.08 4.96
CA GLU A 160 -8.58 16.79 4.30
C GLU A 160 -7.57 15.90 5.04
N THR A 161 -6.41 16.43 5.40
CA THR A 161 -5.36 15.68 6.11
C THR A 161 -5.80 15.30 7.51
N GLN A 162 -6.43 16.20 8.25
CA GLN A 162 -6.95 15.92 9.59
C GLN A 162 -8.02 14.81 9.55
N ASN A 163 -8.96 14.88 8.63
CA ASN A 163 -9.98 13.86 8.43
C ASN A 163 -9.37 12.51 7.99
N TYR A 164 -8.33 12.54 7.16
CA TYR A 164 -7.62 11.34 6.74
C TYR A 164 -6.98 10.62 7.93
N ILE A 165 -6.24 11.34 8.77
CA ILE A 165 -5.61 10.81 9.98
C ILE A 165 -6.65 10.18 10.90
N GLU A 166 -7.75 10.91 11.18
CA GLU A 166 -8.83 10.44 12.05
C GLU A 166 -9.46 9.15 11.51
N ARG A 167 -9.76 9.08 10.21
CA ARG A 167 -10.35 7.90 9.58
C ARG A 167 -9.43 6.69 9.59
N VAL A 168 -8.15 6.87 9.24
CA VAL A 168 -7.17 5.77 9.23
C VAL A 168 -6.95 5.24 10.65
N LEU A 169 -6.65 6.11 11.60
CA LEU A 169 -6.41 5.71 12.99
C LEU A 169 -7.68 5.13 13.64
N GLY A 170 -8.85 5.70 13.37
CA GLY A 170 -10.11 5.18 13.85
C GLY A 170 -10.39 3.75 13.35
N THR A 171 -10.11 3.46 12.09
CA THR A 171 -10.22 2.09 11.54
C THR A 171 -9.18 1.16 12.16
N TYR A 172 -7.94 1.60 12.27
CA TYR A 172 -6.84 0.83 12.85
C TYR A 172 -7.10 0.45 14.31
N GLU A 173 -7.51 1.42 15.14
CA GLU A 173 -7.84 1.16 16.56
C GLU A 173 -9.03 0.20 16.72
N LYS A 174 -10.07 0.34 15.90
CA LYS A 174 -11.18 -0.62 15.88
C LYS A 174 -10.72 -2.03 15.49
N ALA A 175 -9.83 -2.14 14.50
CA ALA A 175 -9.31 -3.44 14.06
C ALA A 175 -8.48 -4.14 15.15
N LYS A 176 -7.75 -3.40 15.96
CA LYS A 176 -6.96 -3.94 17.09
C LYS A 176 -7.80 -4.38 18.29
N SER A 177 -9.00 -3.83 18.44
CA SER A 177 -9.85 -4.07 19.63
C SER A 177 -10.75 -5.31 19.52
N ILE A 178 -10.62 -6.07 18.42
CA ILE A 178 -11.35 -7.30 18.15
C ILE A 178 -10.37 -8.46 18.15
#